data_7a613ea6e4933d3b28955984d9df8844
#
_entry.id   7a613ea6e4933d3b28955984d9df8844
#
_cell.length_a   1.000
_cell.length_b   1.000
_cell.length_c   1.000
_cell.angle_alpha   90.00
_cell.angle_beta   90.00
_cell.angle_gamma   90.00
#
_symmetry.space_group_name_H-M   'P 1'
#
loop_
_entity.id
_entity.type
_entity.pdbx_description
1 polymer ?
#
loop_
_entity_poly.entity_id
_entity_poly.type
_entity_poly.pdbx_seq_one_letter_code
_entity_poly.pdbx_strand_id
1 'polypeptide(L)'
;MRFTFRLLFSNFMAELKKALAGLRRINLDGLRWRVFDAKGQILGRLASQIATVVQGKDKPTYTPYREDGDMCIVINAKDVCFTGRKLTDKFYRWHTGYVGHLKERSLKDQLEKDPTEVIRKAVLRMLPRNKLREDRDRKLRIFAGSEHPFGDRPVEPYQMPPRSVREMRPRARRALIRAQKKSEQTVASEAARKKNKDKAETAE
;
A
#
# COMPACT_ATOMS: atom_id res chain seq x y z
N MET A 1 35.12 14.42 1.99
CA MET A 1 33.86 14.84 1.32
C MET A 1 33.71 14.45 -0.18
N ARG A 2 34.77 14.43 -1.00
CA ARG A 2 34.68 14.09 -2.44
C ARG A 2 34.32 12.60 -2.74
N PHE A 3 34.68 11.65 -1.89
CA PHE A 3 34.44 10.20 -2.09
C PHE A 3 32.98 9.80 -1.90
N THR A 4 32.30 10.38 -0.91
CA THR A 4 30.88 10.09 -0.64
C THR A 4 29.95 10.63 -1.72
N PHE A 5 30.25 11.79 -2.28
CA PHE A 5 29.48 12.39 -3.37
C PHE A 5 29.58 11.57 -4.67
N ARG A 6 30.76 11.04 -4.98
CA ARG A 6 30.99 10.19 -6.18
C ARG A 6 30.25 8.85 -6.09
N LEU A 7 30.18 8.26 -4.90
CA LEU A 7 29.43 7.02 -4.66
C LEU A 7 27.90 7.25 -4.77
N LEU A 8 27.39 8.34 -4.20
CA LEU A 8 25.98 8.71 -4.28
C LEU A 8 25.56 9.00 -5.74
N PHE A 9 26.39 9.73 -6.48
CA PHE A 9 26.15 10.01 -7.90
C PHE A 9 26.21 8.76 -8.77
N SER A 10 27.13 7.83 -8.52
CA SER A 10 27.24 6.55 -9.21
C SER A 10 26.00 5.67 -8.97
N ASN A 11 25.51 5.59 -7.73
CA ASN A 11 24.30 4.85 -7.39
C ASN A 11 23.05 5.48 -8.02
N PHE A 12 22.93 6.81 -8.02
CA PHE A 12 21.84 7.52 -8.69
C PHE A 12 21.83 7.25 -10.20
N MET A 13 22.98 7.31 -10.86
CA MET A 13 23.11 7.01 -12.29
C MET A 13 22.78 5.54 -12.61
N ALA A 14 23.12 4.61 -11.72
CA ALA A 14 22.78 3.21 -11.88
C ALA A 14 21.26 2.96 -11.74
N GLU A 15 20.60 3.61 -10.78
CA GLU A 15 19.14 3.55 -10.65
C GLU A 15 18.42 4.21 -11.83
N LEU A 16 18.94 5.32 -12.33
CA LEU A 16 18.42 6.01 -13.51
C LEU A 16 18.51 5.11 -14.77
N LYS A 17 19.65 4.45 -14.99
CA LYS A 17 19.80 3.47 -16.06
C LYS A 17 18.81 2.31 -15.92
N LYS A 18 18.60 1.80 -14.72
CA LYS A 18 17.62 0.75 -14.41
C LYS A 18 16.18 1.20 -14.70
N ALA A 19 15.85 2.41 -14.29
CA ALA A 19 14.54 2.99 -14.52
C ALA A 19 14.24 3.20 -16.01
N LEU A 20 15.22 3.60 -16.80
CA LEU A 20 15.08 3.87 -18.24
C LEU A 20 15.16 2.60 -19.10
N ALA A 21 15.89 1.57 -18.67
CA ALA A 21 16.16 0.38 -19.48
C ALA A 21 14.90 -0.37 -19.95
N GLY A 22 13.84 -0.36 -19.13
CA GLY A 22 12.58 -1.04 -19.49
C GLY A 22 11.64 -0.23 -20.38
N LEU A 23 11.89 1.07 -20.59
CA LEU A 23 10.99 1.93 -21.39
C LEU A 23 11.09 1.64 -22.89
N ARG A 24 12.22 1.15 -23.38
CA ARG A 24 12.45 0.86 -24.81
C ARG A 24 11.49 -0.19 -25.39
N ARG A 25 10.83 -0.98 -24.54
CA ARG A 25 9.91 -2.07 -24.93
C ARG A 25 8.44 -1.72 -24.76
N ILE A 26 8.14 -0.47 -24.40
CA ILE A 26 6.77 0.00 -24.15
C ILE A 26 6.48 1.08 -25.19
N ASN A 27 5.32 0.98 -25.82
CA ASN A 27 4.79 2.10 -26.59
C ASN A 27 4.34 3.17 -25.60
N LEU A 28 4.98 4.33 -25.64
CA LEU A 28 4.73 5.46 -24.74
C LEU A 28 3.71 6.46 -25.31
N ASP A 29 3.27 6.27 -26.55
CA ASP A 29 2.39 7.20 -27.23
C ASP A 29 1.01 7.20 -26.58
N GLY A 30 0.54 8.37 -26.18
CA GLY A 30 -0.77 8.57 -25.57
C GLY A 30 -0.93 8.02 -24.15
N LEU A 31 0.14 7.54 -23.49
CA LEU A 31 0.08 7.09 -22.10
C LEU A 31 0.16 8.27 -21.14
N ARG A 32 -0.74 8.27 -20.14
CA ARG A 32 -0.67 9.19 -19.01
C ARG A 32 0.32 8.66 -17.98
N TRP A 33 1.01 9.59 -17.32
CA TRP A 33 1.98 9.29 -16.28
C TRP A 33 1.36 9.66 -14.94
N ARG A 34 1.09 8.67 -14.10
CA ARG A 34 0.42 8.87 -12.81
C ARG A 34 1.38 8.59 -11.66
N VAL A 35 1.49 9.55 -10.74
CA VAL A 35 2.29 9.41 -9.51
C VAL A 35 1.40 9.02 -8.35
N PHE A 36 1.79 7.97 -7.65
CA PHE A 36 1.19 7.49 -6.42
C PHE A 36 2.14 7.77 -5.26
N ASP A 37 1.69 8.50 -4.26
CA ASP A 37 2.43 8.62 -3.00
C ASP A 37 2.05 7.46 -2.07
N ALA A 38 3.04 6.66 -1.69
CA ALA A 38 2.86 5.52 -0.81
C ALA A 38 2.95 5.90 0.68
N LYS A 39 3.38 7.12 1.01
CA LYS A 39 3.53 7.58 2.39
C LYS A 39 2.22 7.49 3.16
N GLY A 40 2.22 6.74 4.26
CA GLY A 40 1.03 6.56 5.10
C GLY A 40 -0.11 5.73 4.49
N GLN A 41 0.04 5.24 3.25
CA GLN A 41 -1.00 4.43 2.60
C GLN A 41 -0.90 2.95 2.98
N ILE A 42 -2.06 2.30 3.14
CA ILE A 42 -2.12 0.87 3.42
C ILE A 42 -1.76 0.09 2.15
N LEU A 43 -0.74 -0.80 2.23
CA LEU A 43 -0.22 -1.57 1.11
C LEU A 43 -1.29 -2.19 0.21
N GLY A 44 -2.25 -2.93 0.78
CA GLY A 44 -3.25 -3.66 0.00
C GLY A 44 -4.16 -2.76 -0.80
N ARG A 45 -4.53 -1.62 -0.21
CA ARG A 45 -5.40 -0.63 -0.84
C ARG A 45 -4.66 0.13 -1.95
N LEU A 46 -3.43 0.56 -1.69
CA LEU A 46 -2.56 1.17 -2.69
C LEU A 46 -2.35 0.23 -3.88
N ALA A 47 -1.97 -1.03 -3.61
CA ALA A 47 -1.73 -2.02 -4.65
C ALA A 47 -2.97 -2.32 -5.52
N SER A 48 -4.18 -2.29 -4.95
CA SER A 48 -5.41 -2.51 -5.72
C SER A 48 -5.70 -1.35 -6.68
N GLN A 49 -5.46 -0.11 -6.27
CA GLN A 49 -5.63 1.06 -7.14
C GLN A 49 -4.58 1.08 -8.25
N ILE A 50 -3.32 0.84 -7.92
CA ILE A 50 -2.25 0.70 -8.92
C ILE A 50 -2.59 -0.39 -9.93
N ALA A 51 -3.05 -1.56 -9.48
CA ALA A 51 -3.42 -2.66 -10.36
C ALA A 51 -4.57 -2.29 -11.32
N THR A 52 -5.54 -1.51 -10.88
CA THR A 52 -6.64 -0.99 -11.71
C THR A 52 -6.12 -0.06 -12.81
N VAL A 53 -5.26 0.89 -12.45
CA VAL A 53 -4.70 1.87 -13.39
C VAL A 53 -3.72 1.23 -14.37
N VAL A 54 -2.84 0.34 -13.91
CA VAL A 54 -1.89 -0.38 -14.78
C VAL A 54 -2.60 -1.31 -15.77
N GLN A 55 -3.79 -1.82 -15.42
CA GLN A 55 -4.63 -2.59 -16.35
C GLN A 55 -5.42 -1.69 -17.31
N GLY A 56 -5.58 -0.42 -17.00
CA GLY A 56 -6.45 0.50 -17.75
C GLY A 56 -7.95 0.33 -17.45
N LYS A 57 -8.32 -0.33 -16.35
CA LYS A 57 -9.72 -0.53 -15.96
C LYS A 57 -10.46 0.75 -15.56
N ASP A 58 -9.75 1.82 -15.35
CA ASP A 58 -10.27 3.17 -15.11
C ASP A 58 -10.72 3.87 -16.39
N LYS A 59 -10.37 3.33 -17.56
CA LYS A 59 -10.72 3.89 -18.88
C LYS A 59 -11.99 3.26 -19.43
N PRO A 60 -12.89 4.03 -20.08
CA PRO A 60 -14.10 3.49 -20.72
C PRO A 60 -13.78 2.58 -21.91
N THR A 61 -12.60 2.76 -22.52
CA THR A 61 -12.12 1.97 -23.68
C THR A 61 -11.43 0.65 -23.28
N TYR A 62 -11.50 0.27 -22.00
CA TYR A 62 -10.83 -0.94 -21.50
C TYR A 62 -11.25 -2.20 -22.24
N THR A 63 -10.26 -2.94 -22.73
CA THR A 63 -10.43 -4.27 -23.32
C THR A 63 -9.46 -5.27 -22.66
N PRO A 64 -9.88 -6.50 -22.32
CA PRO A 64 -9.04 -7.45 -21.57
C PRO A 64 -7.79 -7.93 -22.32
N TYR A 65 -7.83 -7.96 -23.66
CA TYR A 65 -6.78 -8.47 -24.53
C TYR A 65 -5.74 -7.42 -24.94
N ARG A 66 -6.03 -6.13 -24.71
CA ARG A 66 -5.13 -5.02 -25.03
C ARG A 66 -4.39 -4.50 -23.79
N GLU A 67 -3.29 -3.83 -24.06
CA GLU A 67 -2.45 -3.20 -23.04
C GLU A 67 -2.66 -1.67 -23.07
N ASP A 68 -3.80 -1.22 -22.52
CA ASP A 68 -4.20 0.19 -22.52
C ASP A 68 -3.91 0.91 -21.17
N GLY A 69 -3.19 0.25 -20.25
CA GLY A 69 -2.88 0.79 -18.92
C GLY A 69 -1.91 1.96 -18.97
N ASP A 70 -2.01 2.86 -18.00
CA ASP A 70 -1.14 4.03 -17.85
C ASP A 70 0.19 3.69 -17.15
N MET A 71 1.17 4.57 -17.30
CA MET A 71 2.43 4.49 -16.54
C MET A 71 2.17 4.88 -15.08
N CYS A 72 2.61 4.03 -14.15
CA CYS A 72 2.47 4.26 -12.72
C CYS A 72 3.84 4.45 -12.08
N ILE A 73 4.06 5.61 -11.50
CA ILE A 73 5.22 5.94 -10.69
C ILE A 73 4.79 5.90 -9.23
N VAL A 74 5.44 5.11 -8.41
CA VAL A 74 5.18 5.05 -6.96
C VAL A 74 6.38 5.60 -6.24
N ILE A 75 6.17 6.61 -5.40
CA ILE A 75 7.19 7.25 -4.57
C ILE A 75 6.99 6.89 -3.10
N ASN A 76 8.02 7.11 -2.27
CA ASN A 76 8.01 6.87 -0.83
C ASN A 76 7.68 5.41 -0.43
N ALA A 77 8.19 4.43 -1.18
CA ALA A 77 7.88 3.02 -0.92
C ALA A 77 8.34 2.53 0.46
N LYS A 78 9.27 3.22 1.11
CA LYS A 78 9.72 2.92 2.48
C LYS A 78 8.64 3.18 3.52
N ASP A 79 7.78 4.19 3.29
CA ASP A 79 6.83 4.71 4.26
C ASP A 79 5.43 4.09 4.12
N VAL A 80 5.33 2.96 3.45
CA VAL A 80 4.09 2.19 3.30
C VAL A 80 3.63 1.62 4.64
N CYS A 81 2.32 1.77 4.93
CA CYS A 81 1.72 1.25 6.15
C CYS A 81 1.17 -0.18 6.01
N PHE A 82 1.28 -0.93 7.10
CA PHE A 82 0.74 -2.28 7.23
C PHE A 82 -0.24 -2.35 8.39
N THR A 83 -1.32 -3.11 8.22
CA THR A 83 -2.33 -3.30 9.25
C THR A 83 -2.11 -4.59 10.03
N GLY A 84 -2.39 -4.57 11.34
CA GLY A 84 -2.25 -5.72 12.23
C GLY A 84 -0.78 -6.17 12.38
N ARG A 85 -0.56 -7.46 12.64
CA ARG A 85 0.76 -8.03 12.90
C ARG A 85 1.56 -8.42 11.65
N LYS A 86 1.28 -7.80 10.48
CA LYS A 86 1.91 -8.20 9.21
C LYS A 86 3.42 -7.98 9.17
N LEU A 87 3.95 -7.05 9.95
CA LEU A 87 5.40 -6.83 10.02
C LEU A 87 6.15 -8.04 10.59
N THR A 88 5.54 -8.75 11.55
CA THR A 88 6.12 -9.95 12.19
C THR A 88 5.72 -11.24 11.50
N ASP A 89 4.44 -11.37 11.16
CA ASP A 89 3.84 -12.66 10.77
C ASP A 89 3.85 -12.89 9.25
N LYS A 90 4.20 -11.87 8.45
CA LYS A 90 4.23 -12.02 7.00
C LYS A 90 5.61 -12.38 6.51
N PHE A 91 5.70 -13.52 5.78
CA PHE A 91 6.91 -14.01 5.14
C PHE A 91 6.76 -14.02 3.62
N TYR A 92 7.86 -13.72 2.95
CA TYR A 92 8.05 -13.93 1.52
C TYR A 92 8.81 -15.22 1.31
N ARG A 93 8.17 -16.20 0.65
CA ARG A 93 8.72 -17.52 0.41
C ARG A 93 9.04 -17.71 -1.06
N TRP A 94 10.16 -18.34 -1.34
CA TRP A 94 10.55 -18.77 -2.68
C TRP A 94 11.32 -20.07 -2.61
N HIS A 95 11.29 -20.85 -3.68
CA HIS A 95 11.96 -22.13 -3.79
C HIS A 95 13.09 -22.04 -4.81
N THR A 96 14.24 -22.66 -4.53
CA THR A 96 15.42 -22.65 -5.40
C THR A 96 15.40 -23.74 -6.48
N GLY A 97 14.44 -24.66 -6.42
CA GLY A 97 14.33 -25.82 -7.33
C GLY A 97 14.88 -27.13 -6.76
N TYR A 98 15.75 -27.08 -5.76
CA TYR A 98 16.33 -28.27 -5.13
C TYR A 98 15.46 -28.78 -3.98
N VAL A 99 15.48 -30.10 -3.73
CA VAL A 99 14.69 -30.73 -2.66
C VAL A 99 14.99 -30.08 -1.30
N GLY A 100 13.95 -29.71 -0.55
CA GLY A 100 14.06 -29.12 0.79
C GLY A 100 14.54 -27.66 0.85
N HIS A 101 14.85 -27.03 -0.28
CA HIS A 101 15.42 -25.67 -0.33
C HIS A 101 14.36 -24.57 -0.42
N LEU A 102 13.36 -24.57 0.47
CA LEU A 102 12.45 -23.47 0.68
C LEU A 102 13.14 -22.35 1.46
N LYS A 103 13.19 -21.16 0.87
CA LYS A 103 13.74 -19.96 1.52
C LYS A 103 12.61 -19.01 1.90
N GLU A 104 12.78 -18.36 3.03
CA GLU A 104 11.84 -17.36 3.55
C GLU A 104 12.58 -16.10 3.99
N ARG A 105 11.85 -14.99 3.92
CA ARG A 105 12.29 -13.71 4.43
C ARG A 105 11.12 -13.01 5.08
N SER A 106 11.30 -12.44 6.26
CA SER A 106 10.27 -11.66 6.93
C SER A 106 9.96 -10.37 6.15
N LEU A 107 8.77 -9.82 6.34
CA LEU A 107 8.40 -8.56 5.74
C LEU A 107 9.32 -7.42 6.22
N LYS A 108 9.73 -7.44 7.49
CA LYS A 108 10.66 -6.47 8.07
C LYS A 108 12.00 -6.47 7.32
N ASP A 109 12.64 -7.63 7.19
CA ASP A 109 13.91 -7.78 6.49
C ASP A 109 13.80 -7.44 4.99
N GLN A 110 12.63 -7.69 4.39
CA GLN A 110 12.39 -7.33 3.00
C GLN A 110 12.27 -5.82 2.81
N LEU A 111 11.66 -5.10 3.75
CA LEU A 111 11.58 -3.63 3.73
C LEU A 111 12.94 -2.97 3.89
N GLU A 112 13.78 -3.51 4.76
CA GLU A 112 15.14 -3.02 4.97
C GLU A 112 16.01 -3.26 3.72
N LYS A 113 15.88 -4.43 3.10
CA LYS A 113 16.67 -4.79 1.92
C LYS A 113 16.20 -4.08 0.66
N ASP A 114 14.93 -4.18 0.35
CA ASP A 114 14.32 -3.59 -0.86
C ASP A 114 12.82 -3.34 -0.63
N PRO A 115 12.44 -2.11 -0.26
CA PRO A 115 11.05 -1.75 -0.05
C PRO A 115 10.21 -1.76 -1.34
N THR A 116 10.84 -1.58 -2.51
CA THR A 116 10.13 -1.52 -3.80
C THR A 116 9.51 -2.86 -4.16
N GLU A 117 10.19 -3.97 -3.83
CA GLU A 117 9.72 -5.34 -4.06
C GLU A 117 8.41 -5.66 -3.32
N VAL A 118 8.19 -5.05 -2.15
CA VAL A 118 6.98 -5.28 -1.36
C VAL A 118 5.74 -4.82 -2.11
N ILE A 119 5.79 -3.61 -2.68
CA ILE A 119 4.70 -3.03 -3.47
C ILE A 119 4.57 -3.79 -4.79
N ARG A 120 5.68 -4.04 -5.50
CA ARG A 120 5.70 -4.78 -6.77
C ARG A 120 5.05 -6.15 -6.64
N LYS A 121 5.45 -6.96 -5.66
CA LYS A 121 4.85 -8.27 -5.40
C LYS A 121 3.37 -8.20 -5.05
N ALA A 122 2.93 -7.17 -4.32
CA ALA A 122 1.52 -6.96 -4.01
C ALA A 122 0.70 -6.70 -5.28
N VAL A 123 1.16 -5.79 -6.15
CA VAL A 123 0.50 -5.46 -7.42
C VAL A 123 0.51 -6.65 -8.38
N LEU A 124 1.66 -7.31 -8.60
CA LEU A 124 1.78 -8.45 -9.50
C LEU A 124 0.86 -9.63 -9.13
N ARG A 125 0.62 -9.84 -7.83
CA ARG A 125 -0.31 -10.89 -7.37
C ARG A 125 -1.78 -10.54 -7.59
N MET A 126 -2.10 -9.26 -7.77
CA MET A 126 -3.45 -8.78 -8.11
C MET A 126 -3.70 -8.75 -9.63
N LEU A 127 -2.64 -8.76 -10.44
CA LEU A 127 -2.74 -8.80 -11.90
C LEU A 127 -3.03 -10.23 -12.40
N PRO A 128 -3.80 -10.40 -13.49
CA PRO A 128 -4.02 -11.69 -14.14
C PRO A 128 -2.69 -12.35 -14.53
N ARG A 129 -2.61 -13.68 -14.38
CA ARG A 129 -1.40 -14.46 -14.72
C ARG A 129 -1.39 -14.80 -16.22
N ASN A 130 -1.19 -13.80 -17.04
CA ASN A 130 -1.08 -13.92 -18.51
C ASN A 130 0.18 -13.21 -19.03
N LYS A 131 0.45 -13.30 -20.32
CA LYS A 131 1.59 -12.63 -20.97
C LYS A 131 1.59 -11.11 -20.75
N LEU A 132 0.41 -10.48 -20.77
CA LEU A 132 0.24 -9.05 -20.53
C LEU A 132 0.71 -8.59 -19.14
N ARG A 133 0.83 -9.50 -18.16
CA ARG A 133 1.32 -9.14 -16.82
C ARG A 133 2.74 -8.61 -16.84
N GLU A 134 3.60 -9.15 -17.71
CA GLU A 134 4.99 -8.67 -17.83
C GLU A 134 5.05 -7.29 -18.44
N ASP A 135 4.22 -7.00 -19.43
CA ASP A 135 4.12 -5.67 -20.04
C ASP A 135 3.57 -4.64 -19.05
N ARG A 136 2.57 -5.03 -18.26
CA ARG A 136 2.01 -4.25 -17.16
C ARG A 136 3.02 -3.98 -16.06
N ASP A 137 3.85 -4.97 -15.68
CA ASP A 137 4.93 -4.76 -14.70
C ASP A 137 5.98 -3.76 -15.20
N ARG A 138 6.28 -3.73 -16.49
CA ARG A 138 7.19 -2.74 -17.07
C ARG A 138 6.67 -1.31 -16.95
N LYS A 139 5.35 -1.10 -16.91
CA LYS A 139 4.72 0.20 -16.69
C LYS A 139 4.72 0.64 -15.23
N LEU A 140 5.04 -0.27 -14.30
CA LEU A 140 5.12 0.04 -12.88
C LEU A 140 6.55 0.39 -12.48
N ARG A 141 6.76 1.63 -12.05
CA ARG A 141 8.04 2.16 -11.55
C ARG A 141 7.90 2.54 -10.10
N ILE A 142 8.74 1.97 -9.24
CA ILE A 142 8.64 2.14 -7.80
C ILE A 142 9.98 2.66 -7.29
N PHE A 143 9.91 3.73 -6.49
CA PHE A 143 11.07 4.39 -5.89
C PHE A 143 10.96 4.37 -4.37
N ALA A 144 12.07 4.11 -3.71
CA ALA A 144 12.11 4.05 -2.25
C ALA A 144 11.92 5.42 -1.58
N GLY A 145 12.42 6.48 -2.22
CA GLY A 145 12.33 7.87 -1.76
C GLY A 145 11.27 8.67 -2.52
N SER A 146 11.33 10.00 -2.34
CA SER A 146 10.43 10.95 -3.00
C SER A 146 10.86 11.33 -4.42
N GLU A 147 12.12 11.09 -4.77
CA GLU A 147 12.69 11.50 -6.05
C GLU A 147 12.48 10.43 -7.12
N HIS A 148 12.20 10.88 -8.33
CA HIS A 148 12.08 10.01 -9.51
C HIS A 148 12.69 10.68 -10.75
N PRO A 149 13.23 9.90 -11.71
CA PRO A 149 13.95 10.44 -12.87
C PRO A 149 13.06 10.92 -14.02
N PHE A 150 11.75 10.98 -13.85
CA PHE A 150 10.78 11.29 -14.89
C PHE A 150 10.21 12.72 -14.76
N GLY A 151 11.00 13.68 -14.29
CA GLY A 151 10.58 15.08 -14.14
C GLY A 151 10.21 15.77 -15.46
N ASP A 152 10.80 15.31 -16.58
CA ASP A 152 10.56 15.86 -17.93
C ASP A 152 9.20 15.48 -18.52
N ARG A 153 8.45 14.60 -17.86
CA ARG A 153 7.16 14.12 -18.36
C ARG A 153 6.00 14.83 -17.67
N PRO A 154 4.85 15.02 -18.37
CA PRO A 154 3.64 15.51 -17.73
C PRO A 154 3.11 14.46 -16.74
N VAL A 155 3.38 14.68 -15.47
CA VAL A 155 3.04 13.75 -14.42
C VAL A 155 1.79 14.22 -13.69
N GLU A 156 0.78 13.35 -13.59
CA GLU A 156 -0.46 13.62 -12.88
C GLU A 156 -0.44 12.94 -11.49
N PRO A 157 -0.62 13.68 -10.38
CA PRO A 157 -0.75 13.08 -9.06
C PRO A 157 -2.05 12.29 -8.97
N TYR A 158 -1.97 11.03 -8.54
CA TYR A 158 -3.16 10.19 -8.35
C TYR A 158 -3.73 10.38 -6.95
N GLN A 159 -4.96 10.86 -6.87
CA GLN A 159 -5.67 10.97 -5.62
C GLN A 159 -6.33 9.64 -5.26
N MET A 160 -5.94 9.09 -4.11
CA MET A 160 -6.55 7.86 -3.60
C MET A 160 -8.01 8.12 -3.23
N PRO A 161 -8.96 7.28 -3.68
CA PRO A 161 -10.35 7.44 -3.31
C PRO A 161 -10.50 7.34 -1.78
N PRO A 162 -11.41 8.12 -1.17
CA PRO A 162 -11.63 8.09 0.28
C PRO A 162 -12.06 6.68 0.72
N ARG A 163 -11.72 6.31 1.95
CA ARG A 163 -12.12 5.03 2.51
C ARG A 163 -13.63 5.01 2.72
N SER A 164 -14.36 4.21 1.93
CA SER A 164 -15.74 3.90 2.24
C SER A 164 -15.78 3.04 3.51
N VAL A 165 -16.37 3.55 4.57
CA VAL A 165 -16.61 2.77 5.77
C VAL A 165 -17.78 1.84 5.44
N ARG A 166 -17.54 0.53 5.47
CA ARG A 166 -18.63 -0.44 5.33
C ARG A 166 -19.60 -0.23 6.50
N GLU A 167 -20.87 -0.16 6.20
CA GLU A 167 -21.88 -0.20 7.25
C GLU A 167 -21.67 -1.44 8.13
N MET A 168 -21.72 -1.23 9.42
CA MET A 168 -21.57 -2.32 10.37
C MET A 168 -22.69 -3.34 10.16
N ARG A 169 -22.31 -4.61 10.12
CA ARG A 169 -23.30 -5.70 10.07
C ARG A 169 -24.33 -5.51 11.18
N PRO A 170 -25.62 -5.79 10.97
CA PRO A 170 -26.68 -5.55 11.94
C PRO A 170 -26.39 -6.15 13.32
N ARG A 171 -25.74 -7.32 13.37
CA ARG A 171 -25.32 -7.98 14.60
C ARG A 171 -24.27 -7.13 15.38
N ALA A 172 -23.26 -6.61 14.69
CA ALA A 172 -22.23 -5.78 15.30
C ALA A 172 -22.80 -4.45 15.79
N ARG A 173 -23.71 -3.83 15.02
CA ARG A 173 -24.42 -2.61 15.43
C ARG A 173 -25.24 -2.83 16.70
N ARG A 174 -25.99 -3.94 16.77
CA ARG A 174 -26.77 -4.32 17.98
C ARG A 174 -25.86 -4.57 19.18
N ALA A 175 -24.69 -5.20 19.00
CA ALA A 175 -23.72 -5.46 20.06
C ALA A 175 -23.15 -4.15 20.62
N LEU A 176 -22.82 -3.16 19.79
CA LEU A 176 -22.37 -1.84 20.22
C LEU A 176 -23.45 -1.07 20.99
N ILE A 177 -24.69 -1.07 20.49
CA ILE A 177 -25.81 -0.42 21.19
C ILE A 177 -26.02 -1.05 22.57
N ARG A 178 -25.94 -2.39 22.68
CA ARG A 178 -26.04 -3.07 23.99
C ARG A 178 -24.89 -2.73 24.93
N ALA A 179 -23.65 -2.63 24.39
CA ALA A 179 -22.50 -2.23 25.19
C ALA A 179 -22.60 -0.80 25.70
N GLN A 180 -23.08 0.13 24.85
CA GLN A 180 -23.33 1.51 25.25
C GLN A 180 -24.39 1.60 26.33
N LYS A 181 -25.56 0.95 26.17
CA LYS A 181 -26.60 0.92 27.19
C LYS A 181 -26.13 0.35 28.53
N LYS A 182 -25.28 -0.73 28.45
CA LYS A 182 -24.70 -1.31 29.68
C LYS A 182 -23.75 -0.34 30.38
N SER A 183 -22.90 0.40 29.67
CA SER A 183 -22.02 1.40 30.25
C SER A 183 -22.79 2.57 30.86
N GLU A 184 -23.85 3.05 30.20
CA GLU A 184 -24.72 4.08 30.71
C GLU A 184 -25.43 3.66 32.03
N GLN A 185 -25.92 2.40 32.08
CA GLN A 185 -26.52 1.81 33.27
C GLN A 185 -25.51 1.66 34.42
N THR A 186 -24.28 1.26 34.14
CA THR A 186 -23.24 1.19 35.19
C THR A 186 -22.90 2.55 35.73
N VAL A 187 -22.71 3.57 34.90
CA VAL A 187 -22.45 4.93 35.33
C VAL A 187 -23.62 5.50 36.13
N ALA A 188 -24.85 5.27 35.69
CA ALA A 188 -26.05 5.71 36.40
C ALA A 188 -26.18 5.04 37.79
N SER A 189 -25.88 3.73 37.87
CA SER A 189 -25.93 3.00 39.17
C SER A 189 -24.82 3.46 40.13
N GLU A 190 -23.63 3.76 39.65
CA GLU A 190 -22.53 4.31 40.43
C GLU A 190 -22.87 5.73 40.97
N ALA A 191 -23.45 6.56 40.10
CA ALA A 191 -23.89 7.90 40.50
C ALA A 191 -25.01 7.86 41.56
N ALA A 192 -25.95 6.92 41.43
CA ALA A 192 -27.01 6.71 42.46
C ALA A 192 -26.41 6.20 43.78
N ARG A 193 -25.44 5.29 43.75
CA ARG A 193 -24.73 4.82 44.95
C ARG A 193 -23.97 5.95 45.66
N LYS A 194 -23.28 6.82 44.90
CA LYS A 194 -22.61 8.00 45.47
C LYS A 194 -23.60 8.93 46.16
N LYS A 195 -24.69 9.30 45.46
CA LYS A 195 -25.70 10.15 46.06
C LYS A 195 -26.33 9.60 47.35
N ASN A 196 -26.51 8.29 47.44
CA ASN A 196 -27.04 7.65 48.63
C ASN A 196 -25.99 7.61 49.77
N LYS A 197 -24.69 7.48 49.45
CA LYS A 197 -23.61 7.55 50.42
C LYS A 197 -23.47 8.97 51.01
N ASP A 198 -23.48 9.98 50.12
CA ASP A 198 -23.40 11.40 50.52
C ASP A 198 -24.61 11.82 51.41
N LYS A 199 -25.80 11.25 51.14
CA LYS A 199 -26.99 11.47 51.99
C LYS A 199 -26.92 10.78 53.35
N ALA A 200 -26.27 9.63 53.46
CA ALA A 200 -26.06 8.91 54.70
C ALA A 200 -25.03 9.63 55.59
N GLU A 201 -23.97 10.18 55.00
CA GLU A 201 -22.93 10.95 55.70
C GLU A 201 -23.41 12.34 56.17
N THR A 202 -24.47 12.88 55.58
CA THR A 202 -25.10 14.17 56.03
C THR A 202 -26.23 13.98 57.01
N ALA A 203 -26.61 12.74 57.37
CA ALA A 203 -27.69 12.42 58.31
C ALA A 203 -27.18 11.94 59.69
N GLU A 204 -25.86 11.80 59.85
CA GLU A 204 -25.16 11.67 61.13
C GLU A 204 -24.64 13.05 61.59
#